data_3da8c5547714bda2ec5c0e5e9aabab88
#
_entry.id   3da8c5547714bda2ec5c0e5e9aabab88
#
_cell.length_a   1.000
_cell.length_b   1.000
_cell.length_c   1.000
_cell.angle_alpha   90.00
_cell.angle_beta   90.00
_cell.angle_gamma   90.00
#
_symmetry.space_group_name_H-M   'P 1'
#
loop_
_entity.id
_entity.type
_entity.pdbx_description
1 polymer ?
#
loop_
_entity_poly.entity_id
_entity_poly.type
_entity_poly.pdbx_seq_one_letter_code
_entity_poly.pdbx_strand_id
1 'polypeptide(L)'
;MKKLVIADRAVNIINFVMDKPMDFSGTYVFFAAVVYALQLYADFSGGIDIVRGIAEMFGITMSTNFNHPYFSRSLTEYWHRWHMTLGDWCRNYIFYPLSIYKAFPELWQMAKAEIWCAYQ
;
A
#
# COMPACT_ATOMS: atom_id res chain seq x y z
N MET A 1 12.97 -14.49 5.19
CA MET A 1 12.01 -15.18 6.03
C MET A 1 10.57 -14.71 5.84
N LYS A 2 10.26 -13.41 5.87
CA LYS A 2 8.89 -12.86 5.71
C LYS A 2 8.19 -13.37 4.43
N LYS A 3 8.85 -13.27 3.28
CA LYS A 3 8.29 -13.69 1.99
C LYS A 3 8.03 -15.20 1.93
N LEU A 4 9.06 -16.01 2.11
CA LEU A 4 8.99 -17.48 1.91
C LEU A 4 8.17 -18.22 2.97
N VAL A 5 8.11 -17.72 4.20
CA VAL A 5 7.44 -18.45 5.30
C VAL A 5 6.02 -17.93 5.52
N ILE A 6 5.82 -16.61 5.50
CA ILE A 6 4.51 -16.01 5.82
C ILE A 6 3.69 -15.83 4.54
N ALA A 7 4.22 -15.13 3.53
CA ALA A 7 3.46 -14.77 2.36
C ALA A 7 3.04 -16.02 1.54
N ASP A 8 3.97 -16.90 1.22
CA ASP A 8 3.70 -18.08 0.38
C ASP A 8 2.76 -19.10 1.06
N ARG A 9 2.76 -19.16 2.40
CA ARG A 9 1.82 -20.03 3.14
C ARG A 9 0.43 -19.44 3.23
N ALA A 10 0.33 -18.11 3.42
CA ALA A 10 -0.93 -17.41 3.51
C ALA A 10 -1.72 -17.43 2.18
N VAL A 11 -1.03 -17.38 1.03
CA VAL A 11 -1.66 -17.44 -0.30
C VAL A 11 -2.54 -18.69 -0.47
N ASN A 12 -2.08 -19.86 0.00
CA ASN A 12 -2.85 -21.09 -0.13
C ASN A 12 -4.17 -21.04 0.65
N ILE A 13 -4.16 -20.45 1.85
CA ILE A 13 -5.37 -20.28 2.68
C ILE A 13 -6.32 -19.27 2.03
N ILE A 14 -5.78 -18.18 1.52
CA ILE A 14 -6.56 -17.12 0.87
C ILE A 14 -7.26 -17.68 -0.38
N ASN A 15 -6.51 -18.36 -1.25
CA ASN A 15 -7.04 -18.93 -2.49
C ASN A 15 -8.14 -19.95 -2.19
N PHE A 16 -7.95 -20.82 -1.18
CA PHE A 16 -8.95 -21.79 -0.79
C PHE A 16 -10.31 -21.17 -0.41
N VAL A 17 -10.31 -20.02 0.27
CA VAL A 17 -11.54 -19.32 0.67
C VAL A 17 -12.07 -18.45 -0.46
N MET A 18 -11.20 -17.78 -1.21
CA MET A 18 -11.60 -16.81 -2.24
C MET A 18 -12.04 -17.44 -3.56
N ASP A 19 -11.63 -18.68 -3.85
CA ASP A 19 -12.08 -19.41 -5.06
C ASP A 19 -13.58 -19.76 -5.00
N LYS A 20 -14.13 -19.94 -3.78
CA LYS A 20 -15.55 -20.27 -3.59
C LYS A 20 -16.16 -19.48 -2.42
N PRO A 21 -16.27 -18.16 -2.53
CA PRO A 21 -16.71 -17.30 -1.41
C PRO A 21 -18.15 -17.57 -0.97
N MET A 22 -18.99 -18.12 -1.84
CA MET A 22 -20.39 -18.45 -1.55
C MET A 22 -20.57 -19.71 -0.69
N ASP A 23 -19.56 -20.59 -0.65
CA ASP A 23 -19.59 -21.82 0.14
C ASP A 23 -19.21 -21.57 1.61
N PHE A 24 -18.64 -20.39 1.91
CA PHE A 24 -18.16 -20.03 3.24
C PHE A 24 -19.04 -18.98 3.91
N SER A 25 -19.18 -19.07 5.22
CA SER A 25 -19.80 -18.02 6.03
C SER A 25 -19.01 -16.71 5.91
N GLY A 26 -19.70 -15.57 5.96
CA GLY A 26 -19.10 -14.24 5.87
C GLY A 26 -17.93 -14.00 6.85
N THR A 27 -17.93 -14.68 8.00
CA THR A 27 -16.82 -14.65 8.97
C THR A 27 -15.52 -15.18 8.38
N TYR A 28 -15.57 -16.27 7.62
CA TYR A 28 -14.37 -16.85 6.97
C TYR A 28 -13.84 -15.92 5.87
N VAL A 29 -14.72 -15.29 5.10
CA VAL A 29 -14.35 -14.32 4.09
C VAL A 29 -13.69 -13.09 4.72
N PHE A 30 -14.20 -12.61 5.85
CA PHE A 30 -13.58 -11.52 6.60
C PHE A 30 -12.17 -11.89 7.11
N PHE A 31 -12.01 -13.07 7.68
CA PHE A 31 -10.69 -13.55 8.11
C PHE A 31 -9.71 -13.68 6.93
N ALA A 32 -10.17 -14.20 5.79
CA ALA A 32 -9.37 -14.30 4.58
C ALA A 32 -8.90 -12.91 4.11
N ALA A 33 -9.75 -11.88 4.18
CA ALA A 33 -9.39 -10.50 3.84
C ALA A 33 -8.30 -9.93 4.78
N VAL A 34 -8.40 -10.19 6.09
CA VAL A 34 -7.38 -9.78 7.06
C VAL A 34 -6.05 -10.49 6.79
N VAL A 35 -6.09 -11.80 6.56
CA VAL A 35 -4.89 -12.60 6.22
C VAL A 35 -4.28 -12.11 4.90
N TYR A 36 -5.10 -11.74 3.91
CA TYR A 36 -4.63 -11.15 2.66
C TYR A 36 -3.90 -9.82 2.87
N ALA A 37 -4.41 -8.93 3.72
CA ALA A 37 -3.74 -7.69 4.04
C ALA A 37 -2.35 -7.92 4.67
N LEU A 38 -2.26 -8.86 5.61
CA LEU A 38 -0.98 -9.25 6.23
C LEU A 38 -0.02 -9.92 5.24
N GLN A 39 -0.55 -10.77 4.36
CA GLN A 39 0.22 -11.43 3.30
C GLN A 39 0.81 -10.40 2.34
N LEU A 40 0.00 -9.44 1.87
CA LEU A 40 0.45 -8.38 0.97
C LEU A 40 1.60 -7.56 1.59
N TYR A 41 1.49 -7.22 2.86
CA TYR A 41 2.56 -6.52 3.58
C TYR A 41 3.82 -7.39 3.71
N ALA A 42 3.68 -8.67 4.09
CA ALA A 42 4.81 -9.57 4.28
C ALA A 42 5.55 -9.84 2.95
N ASP A 43 4.81 -10.01 1.85
CA ASP A 43 5.38 -10.25 0.53
C ASP A 43 6.13 -9.02 0.03
N PHE A 44 5.49 -7.86 0.06
CA PHE A 44 6.05 -6.62 -0.45
C PHE A 44 7.22 -6.12 0.40
N SER A 45 7.06 -6.04 1.73
CA SER A 45 8.17 -5.64 2.62
C SER A 45 9.33 -6.63 2.58
N GLY A 46 9.03 -7.93 2.46
CA GLY A 46 10.05 -8.97 2.34
C GLY A 46 10.84 -8.87 1.04
N GLY A 47 10.19 -8.52 -0.08
CA GLY A 47 10.85 -8.26 -1.36
C GLY A 47 11.81 -7.06 -1.28
N ILE A 48 11.37 -5.97 -0.67
CA ILE A 48 12.20 -4.77 -0.48
C ILE A 48 13.38 -5.04 0.47
N ASP A 49 13.17 -5.81 1.54
CA ASP A 49 14.26 -6.20 2.45
C ASP A 49 15.36 -7.00 1.71
N ILE A 50 14.98 -7.86 0.76
CA ILE A 50 15.94 -8.62 -0.09
C ILE A 50 16.73 -7.65 -0.96
N VAL A 51 16.05 -6.74 -1.66
CA VAL A 51 16.71 -5.76 -2.53
C VAL A 51 17.67 -4.87 -1.73
N ARG A 52 17.24 -4.42 -0.54
CA ARG A 52 18.12 -3.65 0.37
C ARG A 52 19.36 -4.44 0.77
N GLY A 53 19.20 -5.70 1.17
CA GLY A 53 20.33 -6.54 1.55
C GLY A 53 21.31 -6.74 0.41
N ILE A 54 20.85 -6.90 -0.83
CA ILE A 54 21.70 -6.98 -2.01
C ILE A 54 22.41 -5.64 -2.24
N ALA A 55 21.70 -4.52 -2.16
CA ALA A 55 22.29 -3.19 -2.35
C ALA A 55 23.40 -2.90 -1.31
N GLU A 56 23.17 -3.28 -0.06
CA GLU A 56 24.15 -3.15 1.04
C GLU A 56 25.45 -3.95 0.74
N MET A 57 25.36 -5.11 0.07
CA MET A 57 26.55 -5.87 -0.38
C MET A 57 27.40 -5.12 -1.40
N PHE A 58 26.78 -4.21 -2.16
CA PHE A 58 27.48 -3.31 -3.10
C PHE A 58 27.86 -1.95 -2.49
N GLY A 59 27.69 -1.78 -1.18
CA GLY A 59 27.99 -0.53 -0.47
C GLY A 59 26.95 0.57 -0.68
N ILE A 60 25.76 0.23 -1.22
CA ILE A 60 24.66 1.19 -1.47
C ILE A 60 23.68 1.14 -0.29
N THR A 61 23.55 2.24 0.45
CA THR A 61 22.57 2.37 1.51
C THR A 61 21.24 2.84 0.97
N MET A 62 20.17 2.04 1.14
CA MET A 62 18.81 2.38 0.73
C MET A 62 17.96 2.79 1.92
N SER A 63 17.08 3.78 1.73
CA SER A 63 16.11 4.20 2.74
C SER A 63 15.08 3.11 3.07
N THR A 64 14.49 3.19 4.26
CA THR A 64 13.39 2.29 4.66
C THR A 64 12.11 2.66 3.92
N ASN A 65 11.36 1.66 3.45
CA ASN A 65 10.10 1.86 2.73
C ASN A 65 8.86 1.65 3.58
N PHE A 66 8.99 0.96 4.70
CA PHE A 66 7.87 0.63 5.59
C PHE A 66 8.22 0.96 7.03
N ASN A 67 7.29 1.62 7.73
CA ASN A 67 7.41 1.95 9.15
C ASN A 67 6.12 1.58 9.90
N HIS A 68 5.90 0.26 10.13
CA HIS A 68 4.77 -0.27 10.88
C HIS A 68 3.41 0.34 10.43
N PRO A 69 3.01 0.22 9.16
CA PRO A 69 1.84 0.93 8.62
C PRO A 69 0.52 0.56 9.31
N TYR A 70 0.36 -0.69 9.77
CA TYR A 70 -0.86 -1.13 10.45
C TYR A 70 -1.04 -0.58 11.88
N PHE A 71 -0.03 0.08 12.45
CA PHE A 71 -0.14 0.79 13.73
C PHE A 71 -0.46 2.28 13.57
N SER A 72 -0.83 2.73 12.37
CA SER A 72 -1.25 4.10 12.12
C SER A 72 -2.63 4.39 12.70
N ARG A 73 -2.83 5.61 13.18
CA ARG A 73 -4.08 6.09 13.78
C ARG A 73 -5.03 6.74 12.76
N SER A 74 -4.53 7.04 11.57
CA SER A 74 -5.30 7.63 10.47
C SER A 74 -4.87 7.06 9.13
N LEU A 75 -5.76 7.19 8.13
CA LEU A 75 -5.45 6.76 6.75
C LEU A 75 -4.31 7.56 6.14
N THR A 76 -4.21 8.85 6.46
CA THR A 76 -3.09 9.71 6.03
C THR A 76 -1.77 9.22 6.61
N GLU A 77 -1.75 8.90 7.90
CA GLU A 77 -0.56 8.35 8.55
C GLU A 77 -0.17 6.98 7.99
N TYR A 78 -1.17 6.14 7.65
CA TYR A 78 -0.94 4.86 6.98
C TYR A 78 -0.16 5.03 5.69
N TRP A 79 -0.56 5.94 4.80
CA TRP A 79 0.14 6.19 3.54
C TRP A 79 1.51 6.84 3.73
N HIS A 80 1.76 7.58 4.80
CA HIS A 80 3.09 8.08 5.16
C HIS A 80 4.03 6.99 5.69
N ARG A 81 3.50 5.82 6.09
CA ARG A 81 4.26 4.69 6.60
C ARG A 81 4.35 3.52 5.62
N TRP A 82 3.52 3.54 4.57
CA TRP A 82 3.45 2.53 3.51
C TRP A 82 4.19 3.02 2.27
N HIS A 83 5.20 2.24 1.82
CA HIS A 83 5.99 2.52 0.63
C HIS A 83 6.46 3.99 0.52
N MET A 84 7.18 4.45 1.54
CA MET A 84 7.55 5.85 1.75
C MET A 84 8.25 6.48 0.54
N THR A 85 9.19 5.75 -0.08
CA THR A 85 9.93 6.25 -1.26
C THR A 85 9.02 6.48 -2.48
N LEU A 86 7.99 5.65 -2.68
CA LEU A 86 7.00 5.87 -3.74
C LEU A 86 6.16 7.12 -3.45
N GLY A 87 5.76 7.33 -2.19
CA GLY A 87 5.04 8.52 -1.77
C GLY A 87 5.83 9.80 -2.05
N ASP A 88 7.12 9.81 -1.70
CA ASP A 88 8.01 10.94 -1.97
C ASP A 88 8.25 11.14 -3.47
N TRP A 89 8.40 10.05 -4.22
CA TRP A 89 8.53 10.11 -5.67
C TRP A 89 7.27 10.70 -6.32
N CYS A 90 6.09 10.21 -5.99
CA CYS A 90 4.82 10.74 -6.49
C CYS A 90 4.64 12.22 -6.15
N ARG A 91 5.02 12.62 -4.94
CA ARG A 91 4.98 14.03 -4.52
C ARG A 91 5.88 14.90 -5.37
N ASN A 92 7.13 14.48 -5.57
CA ASN A 92 8.15 15.30 -6.24
C ASN A 92 7.98 15.33 -7.76
N TYR A 93 7.63 14.19 -8.38
CA TYR A 93 7.60 14.06 -9.83
C TYR A 93 6.21 14.15 -10.47
N ILE A 94 5.15 13.93 -9.68
CA ILE A 94 3.78 14.03 -10.17
C ILE A 94 3.09 15.26 -9.57
N PHE A 95 2.98 15.30 -8.25
CA PHE A 95 2.17 16.32 -7.59
C PHE A 95 2.74 17.74 -7.77
N TYR A 96 4.03 17.95 -7.48
CA TYR A 96 4.63 19.29 -7.61
C TYR A 96 4.62 19.82 -9.04
N PRO A 97 5.04 19.07 -10.08
CA PRO A 97 4.95 19.55 -11.45
C PRO A 97 3.53 19.90 -11.88
N LEU A 98 2.55 19.06 -11.51
CA LEU A 98 1.14 19.31 -11.83
C LEU A 98 0.57 20.50 -11.07
N SER A 99 0.96 20.70 -9.81
CA SER A 99 0.47 21.81 -8.99
C SER A 99 0.96 23.20 -9.48
N ILE A 100 2.12 23.24 -10.15
CA ILE A 100 2.68 24.47 -10.73
C ILE A 100 2.06 24.76 -12.10
N TYR A 101 1.50 23.75 -12.77
CA TYR A 101 0.87 23.94 -14.07
C TYR A 101 -0.41 24.78 -13.92
N LYS A 102 -0.51 25.90 -14.69
CA LYS A 102 -1.57 26.93 -14.53
C LYS A 102 -3.00 26.40 -14.63
N ALA A 103 -3.24 25.28 -15.32
CA ALA A 103 -4.56 24.66 -15.46
C ALA A 103 -4.98 23.82 -14.24
N PHE A 104 -4.05 23.41 -13.38
CA PHE A 104 -4.34 22.53 -12.25
C PHE A 104 -5.21 23.18 -11.15
N PRO A 105 -5.01 24.46 -10.78
CA PRO A 105 -5.88 25.14 -9.82
C PRO A 105 -7.34 25.24 -10.29
N GLU A 106 -7.58 25.44 -11.58
CA GLU A 106 -8.93 25.49 -12.15
C GLU A 106 -9.61 24.12 -12.13
N LEU A 107 -8.90 23.07 -12.55
CA LEU A 107 -9.38 21.68 -12.48
C LEU A 107 -9.65 21.24 -11.04
N TRP A 108 -8.80 21.65 -10.10
CA TRP A 108 -8.98 21.33 -8.68
C TRP A 108 -10.20 22.05 -8.08
N GLN A 109 -10.45 23.28 -8.46
CA GLN A 109 -11.64 24.01 -8.03
C GLN A 109 -12.93 23.38 -8.59
N MET A 110 -12.93 22.96 -9.85
CA MET A 110 -14.06 22.25 -10.47
C MET A 110 -14.34 20.92 -9.75
N ALA A 111 -13.31 20.08 -9.55
CA ALA A 111 -13.44 18.81 -8.84
C ALA A 111 -13.93 18.99 -7.39
N LYS A 112 -13.48 20.03 -6.69
CA LYS A 112 -13.92 20.36 -5.34
C LYS A 112 -15.39 20.78 -5.30
N ALA A 113 -15.85 21.53 -6.32
CA ALA A 113 -17.25 21.93 -6.44
C ALA A 113 -18.17 20.72 -6.69
N GLU A 114 -17.77 19.79 -7.56
CA GLU A 114 -18.53 18.55 -7.82
C GLU A 114 -18.62 17.64 -6.58
N ILE A 115 -17.52 17.48 -5.85
CA ILE A 115 -17.51 16.69 -4.61
C ILE A 115 -18.43 17.33 -3.55
N TRP A 116 -18.44 18.67 -3.43
CA TRP A 116 -19.31 19.37 -2.50
C TRP A 116 -20.80 19.24 -2.86
N CYS A 117 -21.15 19.33 -4.14
CA CYS A 117 -22.53 19.11 -4.60
C CYS A 117 -23.02 17.66 -4.41
N ALA A 118 -22.13 16.68 -4.40
CA ALA A 118 -22.50 15.28 -4.18
C ALA A 118 -22.70 14.93 -2.69
N TYR A 119 -22.29 15.79 -1.76
CA TYR A 119 -22.40 15.61 -0.31
C TYR A 119 -23.56 16.42 0.34
N GLN A 120 -24.37 17.15 -0.45
CA GLN A 120 -25.62 17.78 0.00
C GLN A 120 -26.86 17.02 -0.46
#